data_1ee35165c85753edff57b7b9f04ef8ad
#
_entry.id   1ee35165c85753edff57b7b9f04ef8ad
#
_cell.length_a   1.000
_cell.length_b   1.000
_cell.length_c   1.000
_cell.angle_alpha   90.00
_cell.angle_beta   90.00
_cell.angle_gamma   90.00
#
_symmetry.space_group_name_H-M   'P 1'
#
loop_
_entity.id
_entity.type
_entity.pdbx_description
1 polymer ?
#
loop_
_entity_poly.entity_id
_entity_poly.type
_entity_poly.pdbx_seq_one_letter_code
_entity_poly.pdbx_strand_id
1 'polypeptide(L)'
;MQTKCFQDLVAWQKAHAFVLAVYQLSSHFPAHELFGLCSQFQRAAVSIPANIAEGYRKLGTADKLLFLNIAQGSLEECRYYVILSRDLGYMDINAYEALAIQLEEVSKVLNGYCRGILNNSHGMNCKSLI
;
A
#
# COMPACT_ATOMS: atom_id res chain seq x y z
N MET A 1 10.72 11.60 15.20
CA MET A 1 9.67 11.14 16.13
C MET A 1 9.69 9.62 16.24
N GLN A 2 9.66 9.12 17.44
CA GLN A 2 9.73 7.68 17.68
C GLN A 2 8.32 7.07 17.60
N THR A 3 8.17 6.03 16.80
CA THR A 3 6.89 5.34 16.67
C THR A 3 6.68 4.36 17.82
N LYS A 4 5.44 4.21 18.27
CA LYS A 4 5.07 3.27 19.33
C LYS A 4 4.23 2.10 18.80
N CYS A 5 3.54 2.30 17.67
CA CYS A 5 2.69 1.31 17.04
C CYS A 5 2.67 1.57 15.54
N PHE A 6 2.15 0.62 14.77
CA PHE A 6 2.13 0.77 13.32
C PHE A 6 1.28 1.96 12.87
N GLN A 7 0.26 2.36 13.66
CA GLN A 7 -0.59 3.49 13.31
C GLN A 7 0.16 4.82 13.28
N ASP A 8 1.33 4.89 13.91
CA ASP A 8 2.19 6.08 13.88
C ASP A 8 2.95 6.22 12.56
N LEU A 9 3.03 5.15 11.76
CA LEU A 9 3.74 5.19 10.49
C LEU A 9 2.92 5.96 9.46
N VAL A 10 3.55 6.95 8.82
CA VAL A 10 2.91 7.71 7.73
C VAL A 10 2.50 6.78 6.60
N ALA A 11 3.35 5.78 6.27
CA ALA A 11 3.04 4.81 5.23
C ALA A 11 1.76 4.05 5.56
N TRP A 12 1.56 3.64 6.81
CA TRP A 12 0.33 2.96 7.20
C TRP A 12 -0.89 3.90 7.10
N GLN A 13 -0.75 5.12 7.62
CA GLN A 13 -1.84 6.09 7.62
C GLN A 13 -2.35 6.38 6.21
N LYS A 14 -1.42 6.58 5.26
CA LYS A 14 -1.79 6.85 3.87
C LYS A 14 -2.35 5.62 3.17
N ALA A 15 -1.81 4.44 3.45
CA ALA A 15 -2.33 3.19 2.92
C ALA A 15 -3.75 2.93 3.44
N HIS A 16 -4.01 3.18 4.72
CA HIS A 16 -5.35 3.02 5.28
C HIS A 16 -6.35 3.98 4.65
N ALA A 17 -5.97 5.25 4.47
CA ALA A 17 -6.82 6.23 3.79
C ALA A 17 -7.14 5.79 2.37
N PHE A 18 -6.18 5.19 1.67
CA PHE A 18 -6.40 4.65 0.33
C PHE A 18 -7.42 3.50 0.37
N VAL A 19 -7.33 2.61 1.36
CA VAL A 19 -8.32 1.53 1.54
C VAL A 19 -9.73 2.10 1.66
N LEU A 20 -9.91 3.13 2.48
CA LEU A 20 -11.23 3.74 2.67
C LEU A 20 -11.74 4.33 1.36
N ALA A 21 -10.87 4.97 0.58
CA ALA A 21 -11.24 5.52 -0.72
C ALA A 21 -11.66 4.42 -1.70
N VAL A 22 -10.93 3.29 -1.70
CA VAL A 22 -11.27 2.15 -2.58
C VAL A 22 -12.64 1.59 -2.23
N TYR A 23 -12.93 1.42 -0.94
CA TYR A 23 -14.24 0.91 -0.51
C TYR A 23 -15.36 1.86 -0.95
N GLN A 24 -15.16 3.16 -0.76
CA GLN A 24 -16.16 4.15 -1.14
C GLN A 24 -16.42 4.15 -2.64
N LEU A 25 -15.35 4.16 -3.46
CA LEU A 25 -15.48 4.18 -4.92
C LEU A 25 -16.07 2.88 -5.46
N SER A 26 -15.61 1.74 -4.94
CA SER A 26 -16.07 0.43 -5.43
C SER A 26 -17.52 0.15 -5.06
N SER A 27 -18.08 0.86 -4.06
CA SER A 27 -19.49 0.72 -3.74
C SER A 27 -20.41 1.20 -4.86
N HIS A 28 -19.89 2.00 -5.79
CA HIS A 28 -20.62 2.49 -6.96
C HIS A 28 -20.39 1.66 -8.22
N PHE A 29 -19.56 0.62 -8.13
CA PHE A 29 -19.32 -0.28 -9.26
C PHE A 29 -20.57 -1.10 -9.55
N PRO A 30 -20.74 -1.61 -10.80
CA PRO A 30 -21.90 -2.44 -11.13
C PRO A 30 -22.04 -3.64 -10.19
N ALA A 31 -23.29 -4.00 -9.88
CA ALA A 31 -23.59 -5.08 -8.93
C ALA A 31 -22.96 -6.41 -9.35
N HIS A 32 -22.80 -6.65 -10.64
CA HIS A 32 -22.19 -7.91 -11.12
C HIS A 32 -20.70 -8.01 -10.79
N GLU A 33 -20.06 -6.90 -10.35
CA GLU A 33 -18.65 -6.93 -9.96
C GLU A 33 -18.45 -7.16 -8.46
N LEU A 34 -19.52 -7.32 -7.70
CA LEU A 34 -19.43 -7.45 -6.25
C LEU A 34 -18.47 -8.56 -5.83
N PHE A 35 -18.54 -9.73 -6.46
CA PHE A 35 -17.67 -10.87 -6.21
C PHE A 35 -16.51 -10.97 -7.21
N GLY A 36 -16.38 -10.01 -8.09
CA GLY A 36 -15.30 -9.92 -9.07
C GLY A 36 -14.35 -8.79 -8.72
N LEU A 37 -14.37 -7.73 -9.54
CA LEU A 37 -13.39 -6.63 -9.40
C LEU A 37 -13.50 -5.93 -8.04
N CYS A 38 -14.70 -5.71 -7.50
CA CYS A 38 -14.84 -5.08 -6.18
C CYS A 38 -14.10 -5.88 -5.11
N SER A 39 -14.33 -7.19 -5.06
CA SER A 39 -13.71 -8.06 -4.07
C SER A 39 -12.18 -8.07 -4.22
N GLN A 40 -11.69 -8.22 -5.45
CA GLN A 40 -10.24 -8.27 -5.71
C GLN A 40 -9.56 -6.95 -5.39
N PHE A 41 -10.16 -5.83 -5.79
CA PHE A 41 -9.60 -4.51 -5.54
C PHE A 41 -9.55 -4.22 -4.04
N GLN A 42 -10.64 -4.52 -3.32
CA GLN A 42 -10.69 -4.31 -1.88
C GLN A 42 -9.65 -5.17 -1.15
N ARG A 43 -9.50 -6.43 -1.54
CA ARG A 43 -8.50 -7.33 -0.94
C ARG A 43 -7.08 -6.84 -1.17
N ALA A 44 -6.77 -6.42 -2.39
CA ALA A 44 -5.45 -5.90 -2.71
C ALA A 44 -5.16 -4.62 -1.92
N ALA A 45 -6.15 -3.72 -1.83
CA ALA A 45 -5.99 -2.47 -1.08
C ALA A 45 -5.75 -2.74 0.41
N VAL A 46 -6.54 -3.62 1.04
CA VAL A 46 -6.40 -3.99 2.45
C VAL A 46 -5.05 -4.63 2.72
N SER A 47 -4.53 -5.40 1.77
CA SER A 47 -3.23 -6.06 1.90
C SER A 47 -2.08 -5.08 2.11
N ILE A 48 -2.19 -3.85 1.60
CA ILE A 48 -1.13 -2.85 1.76
C ILE A 48 -0.93 -2.50 3.24
N PRO A 49 -1.90 -1.91 3.93
CA PRO A 49 -1.69 -1.56 5.35
C PRO A 49 -1.56 -2.78 6.25
N ALA A 50 -2.21 -3.90 5.92
CA ALA A 50 -2.09 -5.12 6.70
C ALA A 50 -0.65 -5.63 6.75
N ASN A 51 0.04 -5.63 5.61
CA ASN A 51 1.44 -6.08 5.54
C ASN A 51 2.40 -5.05 6.10
N ILE A 52 2.09 -3.76 6.02
CA ILE A 52 2.88 -2.73 6.71
C ILE A 52 2.82 -2.98 8.23
N ALA A 53 1.62 -3.24 8.76
CA ALA A 53 1.43 -3.50 10.19
C ALA A 53 2.20 -4.76 10.63
N GLU A 54 2.11 -5.84 9.87
CA GLU A 54 2.83 -7.08 10.17
C GLU A 54 4.33 -6.88 10.10
N GLY A 55 4.82 -6.19 9.07
CA GLY A 55 6.24 -5.90 8.92
C GLY A 55 6.78 -5.04 10.06
N TYR A 56 5.98 -4.09 10.53
CA TYR A 56 6.37 -3.24 11.64
C TYR A 56 6.68 -4.07 12.91
N ARG A 57 5.86 -5.10 13.15
CA ARG A 57 5.99 -5.94 14.34
C ARG A 57 7.19 -6.86 14.29
N LYS A 58 7.69 -7.22 13.11
CA LYS A 58 8.82 -8.14 12.98
C LYS A 58 10.08 -7.51 13.57
N LEU A 59 10.93 -8.36 14.16
CA LEU A 59 12.15 -7.88 14.82
C LEU A 59 13.33 -7.78 13.85
N GLY A 60 13.44 -8.73 12.91
CA GLY A 60 14.55 -8.76 11.97
C GLY A 60 14.30 -7.93 10.73
N THR A 61 15.36 -7.35 10.19
CA THR A 61 15.30 -6.52 8.98
C THR A 61 14.78 -7.31 7.78
N ALA A 62 15.28 -8.53 7.58
CA ALA A 62 14.86 -9.37 6.45
C ALA A 62 13.37 -9.67 6.52
N ASP A 63 12.84 -9.99 7.69
CA ASP A 63 11.42 -10.26 7.89
C ASP A 63 10.58 -9.01 7.66
N LYS A 64 11.03 -7.86 8.16
CA LYS A 64 10.35 -6.59 7.91
C LYS A 64 10.22 -6.33 6.40
N LEU A 65 11.32 -6.46 5.68
CA LEU A 65 11.36 -6.18 4.26
C LEU A 65 10.52 -7.18 3.46
N LEU A 66 10.42 -8.44 3.92
CA LEU A 66 9.57 -9.44 3.28
C LEU A 66 8.10 -8.97 3.27
N PHE A 67 7.56 -8.55 4.41
CA PHE A 67 6.18 -8.10 4.51
C PHE A 67 5.96 -6.78 3.76
N LEU A 68 6.92 -5.87 3.81
CA LEU A 68 6.83 -4.62 3.07
C LEU A 68 6.90 -4.84 1.57
N ASN A 69 7.67 -5.84 1.13
CA ASN A 69 7.71 -6.22 -0.27
C ASN A 69 6.36 -6.78 -0.76
N ILE A 70 5.66 -7.54 0.10
CA ILE A 70 4.31 -8.00 -0.21
C ILE A 70 3.37 -6.79 -0.34
N ALA A 71 3.49 -5.80 0.54
CA ALA A 71 2.70 -4.58 0.45
C ALA A 71 2.96 -3.85 -0.87
N GLN A 72 4.22 -3.78 -1.31
CA GLN A 72 4.57 -3.16 -2.59
C GLN A 72 3.94 -3.89 -3.78
N GLY A 73 3.91 -5.23 -3.73
CA GLY A 73 3.25 -6.03 -4.75
C GLY A 73 1.74 -5.79 -4.78
N SER A 74 1.11 -5.71 -3.62
CA SER A 74 -0.32 -5.40 -3.51
C SER A 74 -0.62 -4.01 -4.04
N LEU A 75 0.28 -3.06 -3.82
CA LEU A 75 0.15 -1.71 -4.36
C LEU A 75 0.16 -1.72 -5.90
N GLU A 76 1.05 -2.48 -6.51
CA GLU A 76 1.10 -2.62 -7.96
C GLU A 76 -0.17 -3.28 -8.50
N GLU A 77 -0.70 -4.25 -7.78
CA GLU A 77 -1.98 -4.86 -8.12
C GLU A 77 -3.10 -3.81 -8.10
N CYS A 78 -3.13 -2.96 -7.07
CA CYS A 78 -4.08 -1.84 -7.00
C CYS A 78 -3.89 -0.86 -8.15
N ARG A 79 -2.65 -0.59 -8.55
CA ARG A 79 -2.36 0.27 -9.69
C ARG A 79 -3.04 -0.25 -10.95
N TYR A 80 -2.99 -1.56 -11.16
CA TYR A 80 -3.69 -2.17 -12.27
C TYR A 80 -5.21 -2.04 -12.15
N TYR A 81 -5.76 -2.27 -10.95
CA TYR A 81 -7.21 -2.19 -10.75
C TYR A 81 -7.74 -0.77 -10.93
N VAL A 82 -6.95 0.24 -10.60
CA VAL A 82 -7.31 1.64 -10.86
C VAL A 82 -7.43 1.87 -12.37
N ILE A 83 -6.44 1.39 -13.14
CA ILE A 83 -6.45 1.51 -14.60
C ILE A 83 -7.64 0.75 -15.19
N LEU A 84 -7.86 -0.48 -14.75
CA LEU A 84 -8.94 -1.33 -15.25
C LEU A 84 -10.31 -0.70 -14.97
N SER A 85 -10.51 -0.18 -13.75
CA SER A 85 -11.77 0.46 -13.37
C SER A 85 -12.06 1.68 -14.23
N ARG A 86 -11.03 2.48 -14.54
CA ARG A 86 -11.15 3.60 -15.47
C ARG A 86 -11.57 3.11 -16.87
N ASP A 87 -10.87 2.11 -17.38
CA ASP A 87 -11.06 1.64 -18.76
C ASP A 87 -12.42 0.95 -18.94
N LEU A 88 -12.95 0.34 -17.87
CA LEU A 88 -14.29 -0.23 -17.88
C LEU A 88 -15.40 0.83 -17.70
N GLY A 89 -15.01 2.09 -17.45
CA GLY A 89 -15.96 3.16 -17.25
C GLY A 89 -16.61 3.18 -15.88
N TYR A 90 -16.01 2.52 -14.89
CA TYR A 90 -16.56 2.47 -13.53
C TYR A 90 -16.21 3.69 -12.70
N MET A 91 -15.28 4.50 -13.16
CA MET A 91 -14.88 5.75 -12.52
C MET A 91 -14.82 6.85 -13.57
N ASP A 92 -15.28 8.05 -13.21
CA ASP A 92 -15.04 9.21 -14.07
C ASP A 92 -13.58 9.65 -13.96
N ILE A 93 -13.17 10.58 -14.81
CA ILE A 93 -11.78 11.03 -14.88
C ILE A 93 -11.33 11.66 -13.55
N ASN A 94 -12.21 12.38 -12.88
CA ASN A 94 -11.87 13.05 -11.63
C ASN A 94 -11.63 12.03 -10.51
N ALA A 95 -12.47 11.00 -10.41
CA ALA A 95 -12.31 9.93 -9.44
C ALA A 95 -11.04 9.14 -9.71
N TYR A 96 -10.78 8.85 -11.00
CA TYR A 96 -9.55 8.15 -11.39
C TYR A 96 -8.31 8.93 -10.99
N GLU A 97 -8.25 10.22 -11.33
CA GLU A 97 -7.08 11.04 -11.04
C GLU A 97 -6.84 11.17 -9.53
N ALA A 98 -7.91 11.38 -8.75
CA ALA A 98 -7.79 11.50 -7.31
C ALA A 98 -7.24 10.21 -6.69
N LEU A 99 -7.76 9.07 -7.12
CA LEU A 99 -7.32 7.78 -6.59
C LEU A 99 -5.89 7.44 -7.03
N ALA A 100 -5.55 7.75 -8.28
CA ALA A 100 -4.21 7.52 -8.81
C ALA A 100 -3.16 8.37 -8.07
N ILE A 101 -3.47 9.63 -7.77
CA ILE A 101 -2.58 10.50 -7.00
C ILE A 101 -2.39 9.94 -5.59
N GLN A 102 -3.47 9.50 -4.95
CA GLN A 102 -3.42 8.94 -3.61
C GLN A 102 -2.56 7.66 -3.59
N LEU A 103 -2.69 6.82 -4.59
CA LEU A 103 -1.90 5.59 -4.73
C LEU A 103 -0.41 5.89 -4.91
N GLU A 104 -0.08 6.89 -5.72
CA GLU A 104 1.32 7.32 -5.91
C GLU A 104 1.91 7.85 -4.61
N GLU A 105 1.11 8.54 -3.81
CA GLU A 105 1.56 9.02 -2.51
C GLU A 105 1.87 7.87 -1.56
N VAL A 106 1.01 6.84 -1.54
CA VAL A 106 1.26 5.62 -0.76
C VAL A 106 2.56 4.96 -1.22
N SER A 107 2.74 4.83 -2.55
CA SER A 107 3.95 4.24 -3.13
C SER A 107 5.20 4.98 -2.67
N LYS A 108 5.16 6.29 -2.71
CA LYS A 108 6.31 7.12 -2.34
C LYS A 108 6.70 6.94 -0.88
N VAL A 109 5.72 7.00 0.03
CA VAL A 109 6.01 6.89 1.47
C VAL A 109 6.38 5.46 1.86
N LEU A 110 5.77 4.45 1.22
CA LEU A 110 6.13 3.05 1.46
C LEU A 110 7.54 2.75 1.00
N ASN A 111 7.91 3.20 -0.19
CA ASN A 111 9.27 3.01 -0.71
C ASN A 111 10.29 3.74 0.16
N GLY A 112 9.95 4.95 0.65
CA GLY A 112 10.80 5.68 1.57
C GLY A 112 11.02 4.95 2.89
N TYR A 113 9.97 4.35 3.41
CA TYR A 113 10.04 3.55 4.63
C TYR A 113 10.94 2.33 4.44
N CYS A 114 10.79 1.63 3.31
CA CYS A 114 11.64 0.49 2.97
C CYS A 114 13.11 0.89 2.86
N ARG A 115 13.39 2.00 2.18
CA ARG A 115 14.77 2.50 2.06
C ARG A 115 15.35 2.87 3.41
N GLY A 116 14.54 3.45 4.30
CA GLY A 116 14.98 3.78 5.65
C GLY A 116 15.41 2.54 6.44
N ILE A 117 14.63 1.47 6.35
CA ILE A 117 14.97 0.20 7.00
C ILE A 117 16.24 -0.39 6.39
N LEU A 118 16.33 -0.40 5.07
CA LEU A 118 17.47 -0.95 4.35
C LEU A 118 18.75 -0.16 4.64
N ASN A 119 18.68 1.17 4.63
CA ASN A 119 19.82 2.03 4.92
C ASN A 119 20.29 1.90 6.35
N ASN A 120 19.37 1.79 7.30
CA ASN A 120 19.73 1.57 8.71
C ASN A 120 20.44 0.24 8.89
N SER A 121 19.93 -0.82 8.24
CA SER A 121 20.58 -2.12 8.25
C SER A 121 21.96 -2.08 7.61
N HIS A 122 22.09 -1.42 6.44
CA HIS A 122 23.36 -1.23 5.76
C HIS A 122 24.32 -0.37 6.59
N GLY A 123 23.82 0.67 7.25
CA GLY A 123 24.62 1.51 8.14
C GLY A 123 25.20 0.72 9.29
N MET A 124 24.44 -0.21 9.86
CA MET A 124 24.92 -1.10 10.90
C MET A 124 25.90 -2.13 10.36
N ASN A 125 25.62 -2.67 9.18
CA ASN A 125 26.42 -3.71 8.58
C ASN A 125 27.69 -3.18 7.90
N CYS A 126 27.66 -1.94 7.44
CA CYS A 126 28.83 -1.32 6.81
C CYS A 126 30.03 -1.29 7.74
N LYS A 127 29.80 -1.21 9.03
CA LYS A 127 30.89 -1.26 10.02
C LYS A 127 31.54 -2.62 10.08
N SER A 128 30.82 -3.67 9.66
CA SER A 128 31.35 -5.04 9.65
C SER A 128 31.75 -5.51 8.27
N LEU A 129 31.23 -4.86 7.20
CA LEU A 129 31.50 -5.26 5.82
C LEU A 129 32.64 -4.43 5.19
N ILE A 130 32.82 -3.24 5.68
CA ILE A 130 33.85 -2.32 5.25
C ILE A 130 34.90 -2.19 6.36
#